data_0722ff2f3876c1bd2a584f8d4eb64f89
#
_entry.id   0722ff2f3876c1bd2a584f8d4eb64f89
#
_cell.length_a   1.000
_cell.length_b   1.000
_cell.length_c   1.000
_cell.angle_alpha   90.00
_cell.angle_beta   90.00
_cell.angle_gamma   90.00
#
_symmetry.space_group_name_H-M   'P 1'
#
loop_
_entity.id
_entity.type
_entity.pdbx_description
1 polymer ?
#
loop_
_entity_poly.entity_id
_entity_poly.type
_entity_poly.pdbx_seq_one_letter_code
_entity_poly.pdbx_strand_id
1 'polypeptide(L)'
;MVSFIISLAALVLGYLLYGKFVAHVFGPDDRPTPAVAKADGVDFMVLPSWKIFMIQFLNIAGTGPIFGAIMGAWYGPVAYLWIVFGCIFAGAMHDYMSGMLSIRHDGAGLPELVGKYLGGNTKKVMLVFSVLLLMMVGAVFVYSPAIILGGICSSGSFVGSKMFWIILIFIYYIIATLLPIDKIIGKIYPLFAFSLLFMAGALMIGLFIKWPALPELWSNLASCNLNENPAWLGTEPFVQKSPVFPCLFITIACGAISGFHATQSPLMARCMKSEKLGRPVFYGAMITEGVVALIWATVSMYFFYYGGWRECVSPEVAQQFIAQVDGGKSLIQNFDAPTVVKIVCSSWLGVAGGVLALLGVVAAPITSGDTALRSARLIIAEAIGLEQRAMRRRLYICIPLFAVTMGILVWQMENPDGFNVIWQYFGWANQTLAVFTLWTLTVYLVQRKKPFIITLVPALLMTVVCSTFLLLSPMALALSEPVAYTGSVIVLVVALVWFFAWYRQNMKINNSNT
;
A
#
# COMPACT_ATOMS: atom_id res chain seq x y z
N MET A 1 2.97 -23.32 10.36
CA MET A 1 3.49 -23.36 8.95
C MET A 1 2.45 -23.80 7.92
N VAL A 2 1.50 -24.65 8.28
CA VAL A 2 0.49 -25.17 7.32
C VAL A 2 -0.40 -24.05 6.79
N SER A 3 -0.89 -23.14 7.65
CA SER A 3 -1.67 -21.96 7.23
C SER A 3 -0.91 -21.06 6.25
N PHE A 4 0.39 -20.87 6.46
CA PHE A 4 1.25 -20.14 5.53
C PHE A 4 1.31 -20.79 4.14
N ILE A 5 1.53 -22.12 4.10
CA ILE A 5 1.62 -22.86 2.82
C ILE A 5 0.28 -22.82 2.07
N ILE A 6 -0.83 -23.03 2.77
CA ILE A 6 -2.18 -22.92 2.18
C ILE A 6 -2.41 -21.52 1.64
N SER A 7 -2.04 -20.48 2.39
CA SER A 7 -2.19 -19.09 1.98
C SER A 7 -1.34 -18.74 0.76
N LEU A 8 -0.09 -19.22 0.70
CA LEU A 8 0.79 -19.05 -0.44
C LEU A 8 0.23 -19.75 -1.70
N ALA A 9 -0.22 -21.00 -1.55
CA ALA A 9 -0.85 -21.73 -2.64
C ALA A 9 -2.14 -21.03 -3.14
N ALA A 10 -2.94 -20.48 -2.22
CA ALA A 10 -4.15 -19.75 -2.57
C ALA A 10 -3.85 -18.46 -3.38
N LEU A 11 -2.81 -17.70 -3.04
CA LEU A 11 -2.37 -16.52 -3.83
C LEU A 11 -1.95 -16.92 -5.25
N VAL A 12 -1.18 -18.00 -5.40
CA VAL A 12 -0.76 -18.52 -6.72
C VAL A 12 -1.98 -18.98 -7.54
N LEU A 13 -2.88 -19.73 -6.92
CA LEU A 13 -4.13 -20.16 -7.59
C LEU A 13 -5.02 -18.98 -7.93
N GLY A 14 -5.08 -17.95 -7.08
CA GLY A 14 -5.78 -16.70 -7.34
C GLY A 14 -5.28 -16.01 -8.60
N TYR A 15 -3.96 -15.94 -8.81
CA TYR A 15 -3.38 -15.43 -10.06
C TYR A 15 -3.76 -16.27 -11.26
N LEU A 16 -3.67 -17.59 -11.14
CA LEU A 16 -3.89 -18.52 -12.25
C LEU A 16 -5.36 -18.63 -12.68
N LEU A 17 -6.27 -18.60 -11.74
CA LEU A 17 -7.71 -18.82 -11.96
C LEU A 17 -8.49 -17.51 -11.98
N TYR A 18 -8.55 -16.82 -10.83
CA TYR A 18 -9.34 -15.59 -10.69
C TYR A 18 -8.78 -14.44 -11.52
N GLY A 19 -7.45 -14.32 -11.62
CA GLY A 19 -6.82 -13.32 -12.49
C GLY A 19 -7.13 -13.49 -13.97
N LYS A 20 -7.28 -14.75 -14.46
CA LYS A 20 -7.77 -15.00 -15.82
C LYS A 20 -9.24 -14.62 -16.00
N PHE A 21 -10.06 -14.93 -14.99
CA PHE A 21 -11.48 -14.55 -15.00
C PHE A 21 -11.66 -13.03 -15.03
N VAL A 22 -10.96 -12.29 -14.17
CA VAL A 22 -11.00 -10.82 -14.13
C VAL A 22 -10.54 -10.22 -15.48
N ALA A 23 -9.47 -10.76 -16.06
CA ALA A 23 -9.00 -10.34 -17.38
C ALA A 23 -10.04 -10.60 -18.48
N HIS A 24 -10.71 -11.76 -18.45
CA HIS A 24 -11.79 -12.08 -19.38
C HIS A 24 -12.98 -11.13 -19.23
N VAL A 25 -13.39 -10.81 -18.00
CA VAL A 25 -14.45 -9.83 -17.72
C VAL A 25 -14.09 -8.46 -18.28
N PHE A 26 -12.87 -7.99 -18.07
CA PHE A 26 -12.45 -6.70 -18.62
C PHE A 26 -12.38 -6.72 -20.15
N GLY A 27 -11.84 -7.78 -20.75
CA GLY A 27 -11.71 -7.99 -22.19
C GLY A 27 -10.66 -7.05 -22.81
N PRO A 28 -9.35 -7.32 -22.57
CA PRO A 28 -8.28 -6.59 -23.25
C PRO A 28 -8.29 -6.85 -24.74
N ASP A 29 -8.02 -5.83 -25.56
CA ASP A 29 -7.98 -5.91 -27.01
C ASP A 29 -6.67 -5.36 -27.61
N ASP A 30 -6.60 -5.27 -28.94
CA ASP A 30 -5.40 -4.87 -29.68
C ASP A 30 -5.38 -3.36 -30.04
N ARG A 31 -6.21 -2.54 -29.39
CA ARG A 31 -6.17 -1.09 -29.60
C ARG A 31 -4.80 -0.51 -29.25
N PRO A 32 -4.35 0.56 -29.94
CA PRO A 32 -3.13 1.25 -29.58
C PRO A 32 -3.23 1.85 -28.17
N THR A 33 -2.23 1.59 -27.34
CA THR A 33 -2.15 2.14 -26.00
C THR A 33 -1.67 3.59 -26.01
N PRO A 34 -1.89 4.38 -24.93
CA PRO A 34 -1.38 5.75 -24.84
C PRO A 34 0.13 5.86 -25.03
N ALA A 35 0.89 4.85 -24.59
CA ALA A 35 2.34 4.78 -24.79
C ALA A 35 2.76 4.79 -26.26
N VAL A 36 1.91 4.22 -27.13
CA VAL A 36 2.15 4.14 -28.58
C VAL A 36 1.55 5.35 -29.29
N ALA A 37 0.31 5.72 -28.95
CA ALA A 37 -0.45 6.75 -29.64
C ALA A 37 -0.01 8.19 -29.29
N LYS A 38 0.51 8.42 -28.08
CA LYS A 38 0.81 9.74 -27.50
C LYS A 38 2.25 9.89 -27.02
N ALA A 39 3.19 9.09 -27.55
CA ALA A 39 4.59 9.11 -27.13
C ALA A 39 5.16 10.55 -27.12
N ASP A 40 5.65 11.00 -25.96
CA ASP A 40 6.25 12.34 -25.77
C ASP A 40 7.71 12.28 -25.28
N GLY A 41 8.22 11.09 -24.99
CA GLY A 41 9.58 10.88 -24.47
C GLY A 41 9.79 11.34 -23.03
N VAL A 42 8.74 11.66 -22.29
CA VAL A 42 8.80 12.15 -20.90
C VAL A 42 7.96 11.28 -19.96
N ASP A 43 6.66 11.27 -20.15
CA ASP A 43 5.71 10.51 -19.34
C ASP A 43 4.99 9.41 -20.15
N PHE A 44 4.99 9.53 -21.51
CA PHE A 44 4.44 8.53 -22.44
C PHE A 44 5.57 7.92 -23.28
N MET A 45 5.91 6.66 -22.98
CA MET A 45 6.95 5.92 -23.69
C MET A 45 6.78 4.42 -23.57
N VAL A 46 7.14 3.66 -24.60
CA VAL A 46 7.10 2.22 -24.56
C VAL A 46 8.31 1.66 -23.81
N LEU A 47 8.05 0.92 -22.72
CA LEU A 47 9.06 0.17 -21.99
C LEU A 47 8.91 -1.34 -22.19
N PRO A 48 9.98 -2.15 -22.03
CA PRO A 48 9.87 -3.61 -22.01
C PRO A 48 8.98 -4.11 -20.88
N SER A 49 8.15 -5.13 -21.13
CA SER A 49 7.12 -5.62 -20.19
C SER A 49 7.69 -6.05 -18.82
N TRP A 50 8.85 -6.70 -18.79
CA TRP A 50 9.51 -7.08 -17.55
C TRP A 50 9.92 -5.87 -16.69
N LYS A 51 10.38 -4.77 -17.35
CA LYS A 51 10.68 -3.51 -16.65
C LYS A 51 9.43 -2.87 -16.08
N ILE A 52 8.34 -2.86 -16.87
CA ILE A 52 7.06 -2.29 -16.40
C ILE A 52 6.56 -3.08 -15.19
N PHE A 53 6.65 -4.43 -15.20
CA PHE A 53 6.31 -5.26 -14.06
C PHE A 53 7.15 -4.89 -12.82
N MET A 54 8.48 -4.83 -12.96
CA MET A 54 9.37 -4.50 -11.84
C MET A 54 9.11 -3.09 -11.30
N ILE A 55 8.85 -2.13 -12.17
CA ILE A 55 8.54 -0.74 -11.78
C ILE A 55 7.17 -0.71 -11.09
N GLN A 56 6.14 -1.35 -11.66
CA GLN A 56 4.81 -1.42 -11.05
C GLN A 56 4.88 -2.06 -9.67
N PHE A 57 5.53 -3.23 -9.57
CA PHE A 57 5.71 -3.93 -8.31
C PHE A 57 6.37 -3.04 -7.25
N LEU A 58 7.47 -2.38 -7.59
CA LEU A 58 8.18 -1.53 -6.65
C LEU A 58 7.41 -0.25 -6.29
N ASN A 59 6.65 0.31 -7.24
CA ASN A 59 5.79 1.48 -6.98
C ASN A 59 4.70 1.19 -5.96
N ILE A 60 4.11 0.00 -6.00
CA ILE A 60 3.04 -0.40 -5.08
C ILE A 60 3.60 -0.98 -3.78
N ALA A 61 4.69 -1.77 -3.85
CA ALA A 61 5.31 -2.44 -2.72
C ALA A 61 6.26 -1.53 -1.91
N GLY A 62 5.80 -0.35 -1.49
CA GLY A 62 6.53 0.52 -0.58
C GLY A 62 6.84 -0.16 0.77
N THR A 63 6.80 0.56 1.88
CA THR A 63 6.89 -0.03 3.22
C THR A 63 5.61 -0.74 3.65
N GLY A 64 4.50 -0.51 2.95
CA GLY A 64 3.18 -1.01 3.32
C GLY A 64 3.07 -2.53 3.48
N PRO A 65 3.46 -3.35 2.50
CA PRO A 65 3.38 -4.81 2.60
C PRO A 65 4.36 -5.41 3.62
N ILE A 66 5.36 -4.63 4.06
CA ILE A 66 6.32 -5.02 5.09
C ILE A 66 5.81 -4.57 6.46
N PHE A 67 5.71 -3.27 6.69
CA PHE A 67 5.34 -2.71 7.99
C PHE A 67 3.89 -3.01 8.36
N GLY A 68 2.97 -2.87 7.40
CA GLY A 68 1.57 -3.24 7.60
C GLY A 68 1.41 -4.72 7.94
N ALA A 69 2.17 -5.62 7.32
CA ALA A 69 2.15 -7.05 7.63
C ALA A 69 2.78 -7.37 8.99
N ILE A 70 3.86 -6.67 9.39
CA ILE A 70 4.48 -6.80 10.71
C ILE A 70 3.47 -6.40 11.80
N MET A 71 2.85 -5.24 11.69
CA MET A 71 1.81 -4.79 12.62
C MET A 71 0.55 -5.66 12.56
N GLY A 72 0.20 -6.12 11.36
CA GLY A 72 -0.92 -7.04 11.15
C GLY A 72 -0.72 -8.40 11.79
N ALA A 73 0.51 -8.85 11.97
CA ALA A 73 0.81 -10.09 12.68
C ALA A 73 0.38 -10.05 14.16
N TRP A 74 0.21 -8.88 14.75
CA TRP A 74 -0.32 -8.75 16.13
C TRP A 74 -1.76 -9.25 16.28
N TYR A 75 -2.53 -9.30 15.18
CA TYR A 75 -3.89 -9.88 15.15
C TYR A 75 -3.88 -11.41 15.01
N GLY A 76 -2.69 -12.03 14.92
CA GLY A 76 -2.53 -13.46 14.74
C GLY A 76 -2.87 -13.95 13.33
N PRO A 77 -3.19 -15.25 13.18
CA PRO A 77 -3.34 -15.89 11.87
C PRO A 77 -4.54 -15.38 11.05
N VAL A 78 -5.47 -14.63 11.65
CA VAL A 78 -6.53 -13.91 10.91
C VAL A 78 -5.95 -12.98 9.83
N ALA A 79 -4.73 -12.45 10.03
CA ALA A 79 -4.02 -11.68 9.05
C ALA A 79 -3.85 -12.41 7.71
N TYR A 80 -3.65 -13.74 7.72
CA TYR A 80 -3.56 -14.54 6.49
C TYR A 80 -4.84 -14.49 5.66
N LEU A 81 -5.99 -14.55 6.32
CA LEU A 81 -7.29 -14.49 5.62
C LEU A 81 -7.44 -13.17 4.90
N TRP A 82 -7.13 -12.06 5.59
CA TRP A 82 -7.23 -10.75 4.96
C TRP A 82 -6.21 -10.54 3.84
N ILE A 83 -4.94 -10.93 4.02
CA ILE A 83 -3.93 -10.85 2.97
C ILE A 83 -4.39 -11.66 1.75
N VAL A 84 -4.82 -12.92 1.93
CA VAL A 84 -5.16 -13.80 0.81
C VAL A 84 -6.45 -13.35 0.11
N PHE A 85 -7.55 -13.25 0.83
CA PHE A 85 -8.84 -12.91 0.22
C PHE A 85 -8.88 -11.45 -0.25
N GLY A 86 -8.31 -10.54 0.56
CA GLY A 86 -8.20 -9.14 0.18
C GLY A 86 -7.35 -8.95 -1.08
N CYS A 87 -6.18 -9.59 -1.15
CA CYS A 87 -5.30 -9.50 -2.31
C CYS A 87 -5.96 -10.09 -3.57
N ILE A 88 -6.51 -11.30 -3.52
CA ILE A 88 -7.06 -11.97 -4.71
C ILE A 88 -8.31 -11.26 -5.22
N PHE A 89 -9.31 -11.08 -4.34
CA PHE A 89 -10.66 -10.68 -4.75
C PHE A 89 -10.87 -9.17 -4.76
N ALA A 90 -10.08 -8.42 -4.01
CA ALA A 90 -10.17 -6.96 -3.97
C ALA A 90 -8.94 -6.31 -4.60
N GLY A 91 -7.74 -6.44 -4.03
CA GLY A 91 -6.56 -5.68 -4.43
C GLY A 91 -6.08 -5.93 -5.86
N ALA A 92 -5.83 -7.19 -6.22
CA ALA A 92 -5.32 -7.51 -7.56
C ALA A 92 -6.34 -7.22 -8.68
N MET A 93 -7.63 -7.42 -8.39
CA MET A 93 -8.71 -7.01 -9.29
C MET A 93 -8.79 -5.49 -9.41
N HIS A 94 -8.71 -4.76 -8.29
CA HIS A 94 -8.68 -3.30 -8.22
C HIS A 94 -7.51 -2.73 -9.05
N ASP A 95 -6.29 -3.22 -8.84
CA ASP A 95 -5.09 -2.76 -9.53
C ASP A 95 -5.13 -3.05 -11.02
N TYR A 96 -5.57 -4.26 -11.38
CA TYR A 96 -5.73 -4.62 -12.78
C TYR A 96 -6.75 -3.72 -13.48
N MET A 97 -7.95 -3.59 -12.92
CA MET A 97 -9.01 -2.84 -13.57
C MET A 97 -8.74 -1.33 -13.58
N SER A 98 -8.15 -0.77 -12.53
CA SER A 98 -7.79 0.66 -12.50
C SER A 98 -6.70 1.00 -13.51
N GLY A 99 -5.66 0.16 -13.62
CA GLY A 99 -4.61 0.32 -14.62
C GLY A 99 -5.14 0.19 -16.05
N MET A 100 -5.96 -0.82 -16.32
CA MET A 100 -6.59 -1.03 -17.62
C MET A 100 -7.59 0.08 -17.97
N LEU A 101 -8.33 0.59 -16.98
CA LEU A 101 -9.23 1.73 -17.18
C LEU A 101 -8.45 3.00 -17.54
N SER A 102 -7.30 3.23 -16.89
CA SER A 102 -6.39 4.32 -17.24
C SER A 102 -5.86 4.20 -18.67
N ILE A 103 -5.45 2.99 -19.12
CA ILE A 103 -5.03 2.75 -20.52
C ILE A 103 -6.15 3.16 -21.48
N ARG A 104 -7.40 2.77 -21.21
CA ARG A 104 -8.56 3.08 -22.07
C ARG A 104 -9.00 4.54 -22.03
N HIS A 105 -8.48 5.31 -21.12
CA HIS A 105 -8.72 6.75 -20.95
C HIS A 105 -7.41 7.54 -21.08
N ASP A 106 -6.59 7.17 -22.07
CA ASP A 106 -5.42 7.96 -22.47
C ASP A 106 -4.36 8.14 -21.37
N GLY A 107 -4.27 7.21 -20.42
CA GLY A 107 -3.40 7.33 -19.26
C GLY A 107 -3.89 8.31 -18.19
N ALA A 108 -5.20 8.57 -18.14
CA ALA A 108 -5.81 9.49 -17.18
C ALA A 108 -5.55 9.08 -15.73
N GLY A 109 -5.35 10.07 -14.85
CA GLY A 109 -5.18 9.88 -13.42
C GLY A 109 -6.48 9.50 -12.71
N LEU A 110 -6.36 9.01 -11.47
CA LEU A 110 -7.50 8.54 -10.67
C LEU A 110 -8.61 9.59 -10.51
N PRO A 111 -8.35 10.87 -10.16
CA PRO A 111 -9.43 11.85 -10.00
C PRO A 111 -10.21 12.11 -11.29
N GLU A 112 -9.55 12.04 -12.46
CA GLU A 112 -10.20 12.17 -13.76
C GLU A 112 -11.15 11.01 -14.04
N LEU A 113 -10.69 9.79 -13.77
CA LEU A 113 -11.52 8.58 -13.91
C LEU A 113 -12.71 8.61 -12.96
N VAL A 114 -12.51 8.98 -11.70
CA VAL A 114 -13.58 9.16 -10.71
C VAL A 114 -14.57 10.20 -11.19
N GLY A 115 -14.09 11.33 -11.70
CA GLY A 115 -14.95 12.39 -12.24
C GLY A 115 -15.83 11.95 -13.39
N LYS A 116 -15.29 11.12 -14.28
CA LYS A 116 -16.01 10.59 -15.44
C LYS A 116 -17.16 9.65 -15.06
N TYR A 117 -16.99 8.84 -14.01
CA TYR A 117 -17.95 7.80 -13.64
C TYR A 117 -18.83 8.17 -12.43
N LEU A 118 -18.30 8.93 -11.47
CA LEU A 118 -19.01 9.32 -10.24
C LEU A 118 -19.39 10.82 -10.19
N GLY A 119 -19.01 11.58 -11.22
CA GLY A 119 -19.42 12.98 -11.38
C GLY A 119 -18.40 14.02 -10.92
N GLY A 120 -18.61 15.27 -11.38
CA GLY A 120 -17.65 16.37 -11.22
C GLY A 120 -17.39 16.81 -9.78
N ASN A 121 -18.36 16.73 -8.89
CA ASN A 121 -18.18 17.07 -7.48
C ASN A 121 -17.26 16.04 -6.80
N THR A 122 -17.45 14.76 -7.08
CA THR A 122 -16.59 13.68 -6.58
C THR A 122 -15.17 13.83 -7.11
N LYS A 123 -15.00 14.25 -8.39
CA LYS A 123 -13.68 14.57 -8.96
C LYS A 123 -12.93 15.61 -8.12
N LYS A 124 -13.59 16.72 -7.74
CA LYS A 124 -12.97 17.79 -6.96
C LYS A 124 -12.51 17.30 -5.59
N VAL A 125 -13.37 16.54 -4.90
CA VAL A 125 -13.03 15.94 -3.60
C VAL A 125 -11.84 15.00 -3.75
N MET A 126 -11.89 14.09 -4.73
CA MET A 126 -10.83 13.12 -4.97
C MET A 126 -9.50 13.73 -5.39
N LEU A 127 -9.53 14.85 -6.11
CA LEU A 127 -8.32 15.59 -6.48
C LEU A 127 -7.59 16.09 -5.23
N VAL A 128 -8.28 16.81 -4.36
CA VAL A 128 -7.71 17.33 -3.11
C VAL A 128 -7.23 16.18 -2.24
N PHE A 129 -8.08 15.16 -2.06
CA PHE A 129 -7.80 14.01 -1.22
C PHE A 129 -6.58 13.20 -1.72
N SER A 130 -6.50 12.95 -3.03
CA SER A 130 -5.36 12.23 -3.63
C SER A 130 -4.06 13.01 -3.49
N VAL A 131 -4.07 14.33 -3.72
CA VAL A 131 -2.87 15.17 -3.62
C VAL A 131 -2.38 15.22 -2.17
N LEU A 132 -3.27 15.40 -1.19
CA LEU A 132 -2.92 15.38 0.23
C LEU A 132 -2.32 14.02 0.64
N LEU A 133 -2.97 12.91 0.23
CA LEU A 133 -2.44 11.57 0.48
C LEU A 133 -1.02 11.41 -0.08
N LEU A 134 -0.81 11.80 -1.34
CA LEU A 134 0.48 11.64 -2.02
C LEU A 134 1.59 12.48 -1.38
N MET A 135 1.26 13.64 -0.81
CA MET A 135 2.19 14.43 -0.01
C MET A 135 2.53 13.75 1.33
N MET A 136 1.53 13.18 2.02
CA MET A 136 1.77 12.39 3.25
C MET A 136 2.64 11.16 2.97
N VAL A 137 2.37 10.44 1.87
CA VAL A 137 3.22 9.33 1.38
C VAL A 137 4.65 9.81 1.16
N GLY A 138 4.83 10.94 0.48
CA GLY A 138 6.14 11.55 0.26
C GLY A 138 6.89 11.80 1.57
N ALA A 139 6.24 12.35 2.59
CA ALA A 139 6.86 12.63 3.88
C ALA A 139 7.23 11.34 4.64
N VAL A 140 6.30 10.37 4.75
CA VAL A 140 6.52 9.08 5.42
C VAL A 140 7.63 8.29 4.77
N PHE A 141 7.69 8.29 3.42
CA PHE A 141 8.65 7.53 2.65
C PHE A 141 10.02 8.23 2.48
N VAL A 142 10.17 9.45 2.98
CA VAL A 142 11.48 10.06 3.29
C VAL A 142 11.94 9.62 4.68
N TYR A 143 11.06 9.69 5.66
CA TYR A 143 11.43 9.50 7.06
C TYR A 143 11.77 8.06 7.41
N SER A 144 10.96 7.08 6.96
CA SER A 144 11.16 5.68 7.30
C SER A 144 12.49 5.09 6.82
N PRO A 145 12.94 5.26 5.56
CA PRO A 145 14.25 4.78 5.15
C PRO A 145 15.40 5.54 5.81
N ALA A 146 15.22 6.82 6.14
CA ALA A 146 16.24 7.60 6.83
C ALA A 146 16.53 7.09 8.24
N ILE A 147 15.52 6.62 8.97
CA ILE A 147 15.70 5.95 10.27
C ILE A 147 16.49 4.65 10.11
N ILE A 148 16.12 3.81 9.14
CA ILE A 148 16.79 2.53 8.90
C ILE A 148 18.28 2.76 8.55
N LEU A 149 18.55 3.67 7.60
CA LEU A 149 19.91 3.98 7.15
C LEU A 149 20.76 4.62 8.27
N GLY A 150 20.21 5.56 9.02
CA GLY A 150 20.88 6.16 10.17
C GLY A 150 21.22 5.14 11.25
N GLY A 151 20.38 4.10 11.43
CA GLY A 151 20.59 3.04 12.40
C GLY A 151 21.58 1.95 11.96
N ILE A 152 21.97 1.89 10.67
CA ILE A 152 22.98 0.96 10.15
C ILE A 152 24.39 1.53 10.32
N CYS A 153 24.54 2.85 10.19
CA CYS A 153 25.82 3.54 10.26
C CYS A 153 26.25 3.78 11.70
N SER A 154 27.57 3.86 11.93
CA SER A 154 28.14 4.07 13.28
C SER A 154 27.56 5.33 13.93
N SER A 155 27.06 5.19 15.15
CA SER A 155 26.62 6.31 15.98
C SER A 155 27.77 7.31 16.17
N GLY A 156 27.51 8.60 15.88
CA GLY A 156 28.50 9.68 15.97
C GLY A 156 29.18 10.05 14.64
N SER A 157 28.97 9.30 13.54
CA SER A 157 29.42 9.71 12.21
C SER A 157 28.39 10.62 11.55
N PHE A 158 28.85 11.51 10.64
CA PHE A 158 27.96 12.35 9.82
C PHE A 158 26.91 11.51 9.04
N VAL A 159 27.35 10.35 8.53
CA VAL A 159 26.49 9.38 7.80
C VAL A 159 25.55 8.63 8.74
N GLY A 160 25.84 8.55 10.05
CA GLY A 160 24.94 8.00 11.07
C GLY A 160 23.77 8.93 11.44
N SER A 161 23.80 10.19 10.98
CA SER A 161 22.71 11.13 11.25
C SER A 161 21.49 10.85 10.36
N LYS A 162 20.32 10.63 10.97
CA LYS A 162 19.05 10.53 10.23
C LYS A 162 18.78 11.76 9.35
N MET A 163 19.22 12.95 9.80
CA MET A 163 19.02 14.20 9.08
C MET A 163 19.78 14.21 7.75
N PHE A 164 21.00 13.68 7.70
CA PHE A 164 21.75 13.51 6.45
C PHE A 164 20.94 12.72 5.41
N TRP A 165 20.37 11.59 5.81
CA TRP A 165 19.57 10.74 4.93
C TRP A 165 18.25 11.38 4.52
N ILE A 166 17.59 12.09 5.42
CA ILE A 166 16.37 12.86 5.10
C ILE A 166 16.65 13.87 3.98
N ILE A 167 17.69 14.67 4.12
CA ILE A 167 18.07 15.68 3.12
C ILE A 167 18.43 15.02 1.80
N LEU A 168 19.22 13.95 1.83
CA LEU A 168 19.66 13.23 0.62
C LEU A 168 18.48 12.62 -0.14
N ILE A 169 17.56 11.94 0.55
CA ILE A 169 16.38 11.32 -0.05
C ILE A 169 15.43 12.39 -0.60
N PHE A 170 15.24 13.49 0.12
CA PHE A 170 14.38 14.58 -0.35
C PHE A 170 14.92 15.28 -1.59
N ILE A 171 16.23 15.52 -1.66
CA ILE A 171 16.90 16.03 -2.88
C ILE A 171 16.70 15.04 -4.03
N TYR A 172 16.87 13.74 -3.78
CA TYR A 172 16.59 12.71 -4.78
C TYR A 172 15.14 12.80 -5.30
N TYR A 173 14.14 12.98 -4.43
CA TYR A 173 12.74 13.12 -4.86
C TYR A 173 12.50 14.32 -5.76
N ILE A 174 13.13 15.48 -5.45
CA ILE A 174 13.05 16.66 -6.30
C ILE A 174 13.60 16.35 -7.70
N ILE A 175 14.78 15.75 -7.77
CA ILE A 175 15.44 15.41 -9.04
C ILE A 175 14.59 14.37 -9.80
N ALA A 176 14.16 13.30 -9.15
CA ALA A 176 13.40 12.22 -9.77
C ALA A 176 12.04 12.70 -10.30
N THR A 177 11.35 13.56 -9.58
CA THR A 177 10.04 14.12 -10.00
C THR A 177 10.16 15.04 -11.22
N LEU A 178 11.28 15.73 -11.39
CA LEU A 178 11.52 16.67 -12.50
C LEU A 178 12.03 15.98 -13.78
N LEU A 179 12.77 14.86 -13.66
CA LEU A 179 13.36 14.17 -14.81
C LEU A 179 12.36 13.24 -15.52
N PRO A 180 12.62 12.91 -16.81
CA PRO A 180 11.87 11.88 -17.53
C PRO A 180 11.94 10.52 -16.84
N ILE A 181 10.86 9.73 -16.97
CA ILE A 181 10.67 8.48 -16.25
C ILE A 181 11.74 7.41 -16.55
N ASP A 182 12.24 7.35 -17.80
CA ASP A 182 13.22 6.36 -18.24
C ASP A 182 14.63 6.58 -17.67
N LYS A 183 14.99 7.83 -17.32
CA LYS A 183 16.36 8.17 -16.91
C LYS A 183 16.74 7.64 -15.52
N ILE A 184 15.82 7.66 -14.58
CA ILE A 184 16.03 7.18 -13.21
C ILE A 184 15.22 5.91 -12.99
N ILE A 185 13.89 5.99 -13.09
CA ILE A 185 12.97 4.92 -12.80
C ILE A 185 13.27 3.69 -13.66
N GLY A 186 13.38 3.86 -14.98
CA GLY A 186 13.63 2.77 -15.91
C GLY A 186 14.98 2.05 -15.74
N LYS A 187 15.97 2.65 -15.05
CA LYS A 187 17.31 2.04 -14.85
C LYS A 187 17.52 1.49 -13.44
N ILE A 188 17.11 2.23 -12.42
CA ILE A 188 17.43 1.93 -11.02
C ILE A 188 16.37 1.00 -10.40
N TYR A 189 15.10 1.18 -10.71
CA TYR A 189 14.01 0.42 -10.11
C TYR A 189 14.10 -1.10 -10.31
N PRO A 190 14.47 -1.63 -11.49
CA PRO A 190 14.61 -3.07 -11.62
C PRO A 190 15.63 -3.68 -10.66
N LEU A 191 16.72 -2.96 -10.34
CA LEU A 191 17.72 -3.41 -9.37
C LEU A 191 17.14 -3.46 -7.95
N PHE A 192 16.40 -2.43 -7.57
CA PHE A 192 15.76 -2.33 -6.25
C PHE A 192 14.64 -3.35 -6.09
N ALA A 193 13.84 -3.57 -7.13
CA ALA A 193 12.82 -4.62 -7.14
C ALA A 193 13.45 -6.02 -6.97
N PHE A 194 14.59 -6.27 -7.61
CA PHE A 194 15.34 -7.50 -7.43
C PHE A 194 15.81 -7.67 -5.98
N SER A 195 16.36 -6.61 -5.34
CA SER A 195 16.79 -6.67 -3.94
C SER A 195 15.62 -6.97 -2.99
N LEU A 196 14.44 -6.38 -3.24
CA LEU A 196 13.23 -6.63 -2.46
C LEU A 196 12.73 -8.08 -2.64
N LEU A 197 12.71 -8.59 -3.87
CA LEU A 197 12.35 -9.99 -4.16
C LEU A 197 13.37 -10.97 -3.59
N PHE A 198 14.67 -10.63 -3.64
CA PHE A 198 15.71 -11.43 -3.00
C PHE A 198 15.48 -11.55 -1.50
N MET A 199 15.21 -10.44 -0.81
CA MET A 199 14.88 -10.43 0.60
C MET A 199 13.69 -11.34 0.91
N ALA A 200 12.59 -11.17 0.18
CA ALA A 200 11.39 -11.98 0.37
C ALA A 200 11.67 -13.48 0.14
N GLY A 201 12.40 -13.82 -0.93
CA GLY A 201 12.80 -15.19 -1.24
C GLY A 201 13.73 -15.79 -0.16
N ALA A 202 14.69 -15.03 0.32
CA ALA A 202 15.62 -15.47 1.36
C ALA A 202 14.89 -15.71 2.70
N LEU A 203 13.97 -14.82 3.09
CA LEU A 203 13.13 -15.01 4.28
C LEU A 203 12.18 -16.21 4.12
N MET A 204 11.61 -16.42 2.95
CA MET A 204 10.78 -17.59 2.67
C MET A 204 11.58 -18.89 2.79
N ILE A 205 12.79 -18.93 2.25
CA ILE A 205 13.70 -20.09 2.41
C ILE A 205 14.02 -20.29 3.89
N GLY A 206 14.31 -19.22 4.62
CA GLY A 206 14.54 -19.26 6.08
C GLY A 206 13.37 -19.85 6.84
N LEU A 207 12.12 -19.50 6.49
CA LEU A 207 10.90 -20.08 7.06
C LEU A 207 10.82 -21.59 6.82
N PHE A 208 11.14 -22.07 5.63
CA PHE A 208 11.12 -23.51 5.31
C PHE A 208 12.25 -24.27 6.01
N ILE A 209 13.42 -23.66 6.20
CA ILE A 209 14.55 -24.30 6.90
C ILE A 209 14.28 -24.35 8.40
N LYS A 210 13.86 -23.24 9.02
CA LYS A 210 13.58 -23.16 10.46
C LYS A 210 12.32 -23.91 10.88
N TRP A 211 11.32 -23.99 10.00
CA TRP A 211 10.02 -24.59 10.23
C TRP A 211 9.43 -24.25 11.62
N PRO A 212 9.29 -22.95 11.93
CA PRO A 212 8.96 -22.53 13.28
C PRO A 212 7.54 -22.92 13.70
N ALA A 213 7.32 -23.02 15.01
CA ALA A 213 5.97 -23.06 15.56
C ALA A 213 5.29 -21.72 15.32
N LEU A 214 4.07 -21.73 14.78
CA LEU A 214 3.28 -20.54 14.46
C LEU A 214 1.86 -20.73 14.94
N PRO A 215 1.13 -19.65 15.29
CA PRO A 215 -0.31 -19.73 15.46
C PRO A 215 -0.95 -20.08 14.11
N GLU A 216 -1.82 -21.06 14.09
CA GLU A 216 -2.48 -21.56 12.89
C GLU A 216 -3.95 -21.09 12.83
N LEU A 217 -4.56 -21.09 11.65
CA LEU A 217 -5.94 -20.63 11.45
C LEU A 217 -7.00 -21.41 12.26
N TRP A 218 -6.69 -22.65 12.65
CA TRP A 218 -7.52 -23.48 13.52
C TRP A 218 -7.20 -23.36 15.01
N SER A 219 -6.22 -22.53 15.39
CA SER A 219 -5.97 -22.17 16.78
C SER A 219 -7.09 -21.28 17.32
N ASN A 220 -7.14 -21.08 18.64
CA ASN A 220 -8.07 -20.11 19.20
C ASN A 220 -7.68 -18.68 18.75
N LEU A 221 -8.37 -18.17 17.73
CA LEU A 221 -8.06 -16.88 17.10
C LEU A 221 -8.17 -15.71 18.09
N ALA A 222 -9.08 -15.78 19.05
CA ALA A 222 -9.24 -14.73 20.06
C ALA A 222 -8.01 -14.63 20.98
N SER A 223 -7.43 -15.78 21.38
CA SER A 223 -6.22 -15.79 22.21
C SER A 223 -4.95 -15.39 21.45
N CYS A 224 -5.01 -15.36 20.13
CA CYS A 224 -3.89 -14.95 19.28
C CYS A 224 -3.89 -13.45 18.97
N ASN A 225 -4.87 -12.66 19.42
CA ASN A 225 -4.86 -11.21 19.23
C ASN A 225 -4.02 -10.53 20.31
N LEU A 226 -2.79 -10.16 19.98
CA LEU A 226 -1.89 -9.46 20.91
C LEU A 226 -2.38 -8.05 21.26
N ASN A 227 -3.18 -7.43 20.41
CA ASN A 227 -3.77 -6.11 20.68
C ASN A 227 -4.83 -6.12 21.79
N GLU A 228 -5.25 -7.29 22.26
CA GLU A 228 -6.17 -7.46 23.39
C GLU A 228 -5.48 -8.07 24.61
N ASN A 229 -4.20 -8.44 24.50
CA ASN A 229 -3.43 -9.07 25.57
C ASN A 229 -2.70 -8.04 26.43
N PRO A 230 -3.09 -7.83 27.71
CA PRO A 230 -2.44 -6.84 28.60
C PRO A 230 -0.95 -7.07 28.80
N ALA A 231 -0.47 -8.32 28.75
CA ALA A 231 0.94 -8.64 28.89
C ALA A 231 1.79 -8.09 27.74
N TRP A 232 1.19 -7.90 26.55
CA TRP A 232 1.83 -7.27 25.39
C TRP A 232 1.69 -5.77 25.38
N LEU A 233 0.52 -5.27 25.77
CA LEU A 233 0.17 -3.86 25.73
C LEU A 233 0.82 -3.09 26.87
N GLY A 234 1.23 -3.75 27.97
CA GLY A 234 1.66 -3.10 29.20
C GLY A 234 0.50 -2.42 29.94
N THR A 235 0.85 -1.68 30.99
CA THR A 235 -0.13 -0.95 31.84
C THR A 235 -0.29 0.52 31.45
N GLU A 236 0.37 0.96 30.37
CA GLU A 236 0.31 2.35 29.91
C GLU A 236 -1.09 2.72 29.42
N PRO A 237 -1.66 3.86 29.88
CA PRO A 237 -3.01 4.28 29.52
C PRO A 237 -3.18 4.64 28.03
N PHE A 238 -2.11 4.69 27.25
CA PHE A 238 -2.10 5.09 25.84
C PHE A 238 -2.17 3.94 24.84
N VAL A 239 -2.09 2.69 25.29
CA VAL A 239 -2.21 1.55 24.38
C VAL A 239 -3.69 1.22 24.19
N GLN A 240 -4.22 1.64 23.07
CA GLN A 240 -5.62 1.41 22.73
C GLN A 240 -5.81 -0.01 22.22
N LYS A 241 -6.84 -0.67 22.76
CA LYS A 241 -7.34 -1.91 22.19
C LYS A 241 -7.75 -1.67 20.74
N SER A 242 -7.15 -2.43 19.83
CA SER A 242 -7.48 -2.37 18.41
C SER A 242 -8.24 -3.62 18.03
N PRO A 243 -9.57 -3.57 17.83
CA PRO A 243 -10.36 -4.73 17.44
C PRO A 243 -9.96 -5.20 16.04
N VAL A 244 -10.12 -6.51 15.77
CA VAL A 244 -9.82 -7.08 14.46
C VAL A 244 -10.57 -6.31 13.37
N PHE A 245 -11.86 -6.08 13.54
CA PHE A 245 -12.65 -5.23 12.66
C PHE A 245 -12.91 -3.87 13.32
N PRO A 246 -12.57 -2.76 12.65
CA PRO A 246 -12.03 -2.61 11.27
C PRO A 246 -10.50 -2.53 11.22
N CYS A 247 -9.79 -2.59 12.35
CA CYS A 247 -8.40 -2.15 12.45
C CYS A 247 -7.42 -3.01 11.65
N LEU A 248 -7.59 -4.34 11.61
CA LEU A 248 -6.77 -5.22 10.78
C LEU A 248 -6.80 -4.80 9.30
N PHE A 249 -7.99 -4.44 8.79
CA PHE A 249 -8.20 -4.08 7.38
C PHE A 249 -7.52 -2.76 7.00
N ILE A 250 -7.34 -1.86 7.97
CA ILE A 250 -6.59 -0.60 7.79
C ILE A 250 -5.09 -0.83 7.98
N THR A 251 -4.71 -1.67 8.95
CA THR A 251 -3.31 -1.98 9.27
C THR A 251 -2.63 -2.68 8.10
N ILE A 252 -3.26 -3.71 7.53
CA ILE A 252 -2.79 -4.38 6.31
C ILE A 252 -3.54 -3.77 5.11
N ALA A 253 -3.23 -2.56 4.76
CA ALA A 253 -3.72 -1.93 3.54
C ALA A 253 -2.95 -2.48 2.32
N CYS A 254 -1.69 -2.13 2.21
CA CYS A 254 -0.81 -2.69 1.20
C CYS A 254 -0.59 -4.20 1.46
N GLY A 255 -0.60 -5.00 0.41
CA GLY A 255 -0.57 -6.47 0.51
C GLY A 255 -1.96 -7.12 0.51
N ALA A 256 -3.04 -6.38 0.80
CA ALA A 256 -4.42 -6.84 0.64
C ALA A 256 -5.18 -6.03 -0.40
N ILE A 257 -5.40 -4.74 -0.16
CA ILE A 257 -5.96 -3.78 -1.13
C ILE A 257 -5.47 -2.37 -0.77
N SER A 258 -5.08 -1.58 -1.77
CA SER A 258 -4.53 -0.24 -1.56
C SER A 258 -4.99 0.75 -2.65
N GLY A 259 -5.68 1.79 -2.25
CA GLY A 259 -6.10 2.85 -3.17
C GLY A 259 -4.95 3.70 -3.71
N PHE A 260 -3.82 3.74 -2.98
CA PHE A 260 -2.60 4.38 -3.46
C PHE A 260 -2.16 3.77 -4.81
N HIS A 261 -2.34 2.45 -5.01
CA HIS A 261 -1.99 1.77 -6.25
C HIS A 261 -2.70 2.36 -7.47
N ALA A 262 -3.97 2.75 -7.33
CA ALA A 262 -4.71 3.40 -8.41
C ALA A 262 -4.15 4.78 -8.79
N THR A 263 -3.37 5.42 -7.92
CA THR A 263 -2.64 6.66 -8.26
C THR A 263 -1.32 6.37 -9.01
N GLN A 264 -0.76 5.16 -8.86
CA GLN A 264 0.49 4.74 -9.50
C GLN A 264 0.26 4.05 -10.84
N SER A 265 -0.82 3.28 -10.95
CA SER A 265 -1.17 2.54 -12.17
C SER A 265 -1.20 3.40 -13.45
N PRO A 266 -1.65 4.69 -13.44
CA PRO A 266 -1.59 5.55 -14.62
C PRO A 266 -0.17 5.80 -15.15
N LEU A 267 0.85 5.80 -14.28
CA LEU A 267 2.25 5.94 -14.70
C LEU A 267 2.66 4.77 -15.60
N MET A 268 2.28 3.56 -15.21
CA MET A 268 2.58 2.35 -15.98
C MET A 268 1.66 2.20 -17.19
N ALA A 269 0.41 2.64 -17.10
CA ALA A 269 -0.52 2.69 -18.24
C ALA A 269 0.05 3.52 -19.41
N ARG A 270 0.79 4.59 -19.10
CA ARG A 270 1.50 5.45 -20.06
C ARG A 270 2.78 4.82 -20.64
N CYS A 271 3.17 3.63 -20.14
CA CYS A 271 4.39 2.94 -20.59
C CYS A 271 4.12 1.59 -21.25
N MET A 272 2.87 1.11 -21.23
CA MET A 272 2.51 -0.22 -21.72
C MET A 272 2.34 -0.27 -23.24
N LYS A 273 2.96 -1.25 -23.88
CA LYS A 273 2.82 -1.48 -25.33
C LYS A 273 1.47 -2.08 -25.73
N SER A 274 0.85 -2.89 -24.89
CA SER A 274 -0.39 -3.63 -25.21
C SER A 274 -1.23 -3.86 -23.97
N GLU A 275 -2.56 -3.81 -24.10
CA GLU A 275 -3.52 -4.16 -23.04
C GLU A 275 -3.37 -5.62 -22.55
N LYS A 276 -2.92 -6.54 -23.41
CA LYS A 276 -2.72 -7.96 -23.05
C LYS A 276 -1.68 -8.16 -21.96
N LEU A 277 -0.79 -7.19 -21.74
CA LEU A 277 0.20 -7.20 -20.68
C LEU A 277 -0.38 -6.76 -19.32
N GLY A 278 -1.60 -6.27 -19.26
CA GLY A 278 -2.22 -5.75 -18.04
C GLY A 278 -2.28 -6.78 -16.91
N ARG A 279 -2.65 -8.04 -17.20
CA ARG A 279 -2.73 -9.08 -16.17
C ARG A 279 -1.38 -9.37 -15.49
N PRO A 280 -0.29 -9.68 -16.19
CA PRO A 280 1.00 -9.88 -15.53
C PRO A 280 1.51 -8.60 -14.84
N VAL A 281 1.29 -7.42 -15.41
CA VAL A 281 1.82 -6.15 -14.86
C VAL A 281 1.04 -5.71 -13.62
N PHE A 282 -0.28 -5.55 -13.70
CA PHE A 282 -1.06 -4.98 -12.60
C PHE A 282 -1.53 -6.05 -11.62
N TYR A 283 -2.25 -7.08 -12.11
CA TYR A 283 -2.72 -8.17 -11.26
C TYR A 283 -1.55 -8.96 -10.67
N GLY A 284 -0.56 -9.29 -11.50
CA GLY A 284 0.63 -10.05 -11.08
C GLY A 284 1.50 -9.31 -10.08
N ALA A 285 1.70 -8.00 -10.24
CA ALA A 285 2.44 -7.20 -9.26
C ALA A 285 1.77 -7.18 -7.90
N MET A 286 0.44 -7.03 -7.85
CA MET A 286 -0.31 -7.05 -6.59
C MET A 286 -0.27 -8.42 -5.91
N ILE A 287 -0.38 -9.52 -6.66
CA ILE A 287 -0.19 -10.87 -6.07
C ILE A 287 1.22 -11.04 -5.51
N THR A 288 2.25 -10.54 -6.22
CA THR A 288 3.64 -10.60 -5.74
C THR A 288 3.79 -9.79 -4.45
N GLU A 289 3.14 -8.63 -4.36
CA GLU A 289 3.10 -7.83 -3.14
C GLU A 289 2.39 -8.57 -2.00
N GLY A 290 1.25 -9.23 -2.27
CA GLY A 290 0.55 -10.09 -1.31
C GLY A 290 1.42 -11.23 -0.79
N VAL A 291 2.27 -11.83 -1.64
CA VAL A 291 3.25 -12.85 -1.23
C VAL A 291 4.31 -12.24 -0.29
N VAL A 292 4.82 -11.04 -0.58
CA VAL A 292 5.75 -10.33 0.31
C VAL A 292 5.10 -10.04 1.66
N ALA A 293 3.87 -9.55 1.67
CA ALA A 293 3.11 -9.31 2.90
C ALA A 293 2.87 -10.61 3.69
N LEU A 294 2.54 -11.70 3.02
CA LEU A 294 2.34 -13.01 3.64
C LEU A 294 3.63 -13.52 4.32
N ILE A 295 4.78 -13.38 3.65
CA ILE A 295 6.09 -13.75 4.20
C ILE A 295 6.38 -12.92 5.45
N TRP A 296 6.21 -11.59 5.39
CA TRP A 296 6.47 -10.71 6.53
C TRP A 296 5.49 -10.94 7.69
N ALA A 297 4.22 -11.19 7.42
CA ALA A 297 3.26 -11.55 8.45
C ALA A 297 3.69 -12.85 9.17
N THR A 298 4.15 -13.85 8.41
CA THR A 298 4.61 -15.15 8.94
C THR A 298 5.88 -15.00 9.77
N VAL A 299 6.89 -14.31 9.26
CA VAL A 299 8.14 -14.02 9.97
C VAL A 299 7.87 -13.23 11.25
N SER A 300 6.91 -12.29 11.20
CA SER A 300 6.54 -11.50 12.37
C SER A 300 5.72 -12.29 13.39
N MET A 301 4.87 -13.23 12.95
CA MET A 301 4.24 -14.17 13.87
C MET A 301 5.27 -15.05 14.57
N TYR A 302 6.32 -15.55 13.88
CA TYR A 302 7.43 -16.21 14.55
C TYR A 302 8.12 -15.27 15.55
N PHE A 303 8.36 -14.03 15.19
CA PHE A 303 9.03 -13.05 16.04
C PHE A 303 8.24 -12.76 17.32
N PHE A 304 6.93 -12.49 17.22
CA PHE A 304 6.12 -12.04 18.34
C PHE A 304 5.54 -13.16 19.19
N TYR A 305 5.23 -14.32 18.58
CA TYR A 305 4.62 -15.44 19.30
C TYR A 305 5.68 -16.44 19.79
N TYR A 306 5.37 -17.10 20.86
CA TYR A 306 6.23 -18.14 21.47
C TYR A 306 7.66 -17.69 21.82
N GLY A 307 7.90 -16.38 21.93
CA GLY A 307 9.19 -15.83 22.32
C GLY A 307 10.27 -15.84 21.23
N GLY A 308 9.89 -16.02 19.96
CA GLY A 308 10.82 -16.08 18.81
C GLY A 308 11.76 -14.88 18.69
N TRP A 309 11.36 -13.69 19.16
CA TRP A 309 12.24 -12.51 19.17
C TRP A 309 13.53 -12.72 19.99
N ARG A 310 13.49 -13.57 21.05
CA ARG A 310 14.66 -13.86 21.88
C ARG A 310 15.73 -14.61 21.12
N GLU A 311 15.37 -15.38 20.10
CA GLU A 311 16.33 -16.08 19.22
C GLU A 311 16.97 -15.13 18.18
N CYS A 312 16.37 -13.96 17.97
CA CYS A 312 16.81 -12.99 16.97
C CYS A 312 17.74 -11.90 17.54
N VAL A 313 17.88 -11.79 18.87
CA VAL A 313 18.70 -10.77 19.54
C VAL A 313 19.73 -11.43 20.46
N SER A 314 20.79 -10.68 20.83
CA SER A 314 21.75 -11.18 21.81
C SER A 314 21.13 -11.26 23.22
N PRO A 315 21.65 -12.14 24.11
CA PRO A 315 21.14 -12.27 25.47
C PRO A 315 21.12 -10.94 26.24
N GLU A 316 22.14 -10.08 26.03
CA GLU A 316 22.22 -8.75 26.66
C GLU A 316 21.10 -7.83 26.19
N VAL A 317 20.83 -7.81 24.89
CA VAL A 317 19.74 -7.02 24.30
C VAL A 317 18.39 -7.57 24.76
N ALA A 318 18.24 -8.89 24.84
CA ALA A 318 17.01 -9.51 25.36
C ALA A 318 16.73 -9.09 26.82
N GLN A 319 17.77 -9.08 27.67
CA GLN A 319 17.63 -8.61 29.07
C GLN A 319 17.25 -7.11 29.14
N GLN A 320 17.83 -6.27 28.27
CA GLN A 320 17.45 -4.85 28.19
C GLN A 320 15.96 -4.66 27.83
N PHE A 321 15.45 -5.40 26.87
CA PHE A 321 14.03 -5.35 26.49
C PHE A 321 13.12 -5.84 27.64
N ILE A 322 13.50 -6.93 28.33
CA ILE A 322 12.76 -7.43 29.48
C ILE A 322 12.73 -6.37 30.61
N ALA A 323 13.87 -5.77 30.92
CA ALA A 323 13.97 -4.72 31.92
C ALA A 323 13.12 -3.47 31.58
N GLN A 324 12.98 -3.14 30.30
CA GLN A 324 12.11 -2.06 29.86
C GLN A 324 10.61 -2.42 30.02
N VAL A 325 10.24 -3.68 29.79
CA VAL A 325 8.89 -4.19 30.03
C VAL A 325 8.56 -4.21 31.51
N ASP A 326 9.50 -4.66 32.34
CA ASP A 326 9.36 -4.63 33.80
C ASP A 326 9.29 -3.18 34.33
N GLY A 327 9.90 -2.22 33.63
CA GLY A 327 9.77 -0.77 33.86
C GLY A 327 8.49 -0.12 33.32
N GLY A 328 7.51 -0.89 32.85
CA GLY A 328 6.19 -0.43 32.41
C GLY A 328 6.06 -0.14 30.91
N LYS A 329 7.11 -0.28 30.09
CA LYS A 329 7.01 -0.15 28.63
C LYS A 329 6.43 -1.41 28.00
N SER A 330 5.51 -1.24 27.06
CA SER A 330 4.99 -2.40 26.31
C SER A 330 6.04 -2.99 25.37
N LEU A 331 5.98 -4.30 25.14
CA LEU A 331 6.86 -4.95 24.14
C LEU A 331 6.66 -4.39 22.73
N ILE A 332 5.43 -3.99 22.40
CA ILE A 332 5.09 -3.37 21.11
C ILE A 332 5.82 -2.05 20.90
N GLN A 333 5.98 -1.22 21.94
CA GLN A 333 6.71 0.05 21.85
C GLN A 333 8.21 -0.14 21.58
N ASN A 334 8.78 -1.27 21.99
CA ASN A 334 10.18 -1.60 21.76
C ASN A 334 10.44 -2.20 20.37
N PHE A 335 9.40 -2.76 19.72
CA PHE A 335 9.51 -3.47 18.45
C PHE A 335 8.64 -2.82 17.38
N ASP A 336 8.94 -1.57 17.03
CA ASP A 336 8.35 -0.95 15.84
C ASP A 336 8.75 -1.73 14.56
N ALA A 337 7.97 -1.57 13.50
CA ALA A 337 8.16 -2.34 12.28
C ALA A 337 9.58 -2.19 11.66
N PRO A 338 10.20 -0.99 11.60
CA PRO A 338 11.59 -0.84 11.17
C PRO A 338 12.59 -1.63 12.00
N THR A 339 12.43 -1.64 13.33
CA THR A 339 13.28 -2.39 14.26
C THR A 339 13.15 -3.90 14.03
N VAL A 340 11.94 -4.42 13.87
CA VAL A 340 11.71 -5.85 13.56
C VAL A 340 12.39 -6.23 12.25
N VAL A 341 12.26 -5.42 11.20
CA VAL A 341 12.94 -5.66 9.91
C VAL A 341 14.46 -5.78 10.11
N LYS A 342 15.07 -4.81 10.82
CA LYS A 342 16.50 -4.80 11.07
C LYS A 342 16.95 -6.05 11.83
N ILE A 343 16.27 -6.41 12.91
CA ILE A 343 16.60 -7.55 13.75
C ILE A 343 16.48 -8.85 12.95
N VAL A 344 15.38 -9.08 12.30
CA VAL A 344 15.11 -10.31 11.54
C VAL A 344 16.08 -10.46 10.37
N CYS A 345 16.27 -9.43 9.55
CA CYS A 345 17.18 -9.51 8.40
C CYS A 345 18.63 -9.77 8.85
N SER A 346 19.09 -9.12 9.92
CA SER A 346 20.45 -9.32 10.45
C SER A 346 20.62 -10.72 11.05
N SER A 347 19.64 -11.21 11.80
CA SER A 347 19.69 -12.52 12.46
C SER A 347 19.58 -13.69 11.47
N TRP A 348 18.66 -13.61 10.48
CA TRP A 348 18.38 -14.75 9.60
C TRP A 348 19.28 -14.82 8.37
N LEU A 349 19.74 -13.67 7.87
CA LEU A 349 20.47 -13.58 6.60
C LEU A 349 21.97 -13.28 6.80
N GLY A 350 22.40 -13.11 8.05
CA GLY A 350 23.77 -12.73 8.37
C GLY A 350 24.13 -11.33 7.85
N VAL A 351 25.41 -10.96 7.91
CA VAL A 351 25.84 -9.58 7.59
C VAL A 351 25.59 -9.23 6.12
N ALA A 352 26.06 -10.03 5.18
CA ALA A 352 25.93 -9.71 3.74
C ALA A 352 24.49 -9.79 3.24
N GLY A 353 23.77 -10.85 3.61
CA GLY A 353 22.37 -11.01 3.26
C GLY A 353 21.48 -9.98 3.94
N GLY A 354 21.79 -9.62 5.18
CA GLY A 354 21.11 -8.57 5.93
C GLY A 354 21.24 -7.19 5.27
N VAL A 355 22.43 -6.81 4.83
CA VAL A 355 22.65 -5.55 4.10
C VAL A 355 21.86 -5.52 2.80
N LEU A 356 21.89 -6.59 2.01
CA LEU A 356 21.14 -6.65 0.74
C LEU A 356 19.62 -6.61 0.97
N ALA A 357 19.13 -7.30 2.01
CA ALA A 357 17.72 -7.25 2.40
C ALA A 357 17.30 -5.84 2.85
N LEU A 358 18.11 -5.21 3.70
CA LEU A 358 17.84 -3.84 4.16
C LEU A 358 17.87 -2.83 3.01
N LEU A 359 18.75 -3.01 2.02
CA LEU A 359 18.72 -2.20 0.79
C LEU A 359 17.38 -2.33 0.04
N GLY A 360 16.82 -3.53 -0.03
CA GLY A 360 15.49 -3.74 -0.62
C GLY A 360 14.38 -3.01 0.14
N VAL A 361 14.40 -3.09 1.48
CA VAL A 361 13.40 -2.42 2.35
C VAL A 361 13.55 -0.90 2.32
N VAL A 362 14.77 -0.39 2.21
CA VAL A 362 15.03 1.06 2.10
C VAL A 362 14.67 1.59 0.72
N ALA A 363 15.00 0.82 -0.32
CA ALA A 363 14.76 1.24 -1.71
C ALA A 363 13.26 1.32 -2.06
N ALA A 364 12.45 0.41 -1.52
CA ALA A 364 11.01 0.36 -1.79
C ALA A 364 10.28 1.67 -1.44
N PRO A 365 10.38 2.23 -0.21
CA PRO A 365 9.74 3.51 0.10
C PRO A 365 10.36 4.69 -0.65
N ILE A 366 11.68 4.68 -0.90
CA ILE A 366 12.33 5.75 -1.67
C ILE A 366 11.76 5.82 -3.09
N THR A 367 11.56 4.68 -3.73
CA THR A 367 11.01 4.64 -5.08
C THR A 367 9.51 4.94 -5.11
N SER A 368 8.74 4.41 -4.16
CA SER A 368 7.30 4.71 -4.06
C SER A 368 7.03 6.18 -3.72
N GLY A 369 7.90 6.82 -2.92
CA GLY A 369 7.77 8.24 -2.56
C GLY A 369 8.04 9.17 -3.74
N ASP A 370 9.05 8.91 -4.56
CA ASP A 370 9.30 9.73 -5.75
C ASP A 370 8.17 9.62 -6.77
N THR A 371 7.63 8.41 -6.99
CA THR A 371 6.49 8.20 -7.88
C THR A 371 5.19 8.74 -7.31
N ALA A 372 5.02 8.77 -5.98
CA ALA A 372 3.90 9.45 -5.33
C ALA A 372 3.90 10.95 -5.64
N LEU A 373 5.03 11.61 -5.43
CA LEU A 373 5.15 13.06 -5.71
C LEU A 373 5.06 13.36 -7.21
N ARG A 374 5.55 12.48 -8.08
CA ARG A 374 5.33 12.55 -9.53
C ARG A 374 3.85 12.42 -9.87
N SER A 375 3.14 11.48 -9.27
CA SER A 375 1.68 11.32 -9.47
C SER A 375 0.93 12.54 -9.00
N ALA A 376 1.28 13.12 -7.83
CA ALA A 376 0.68 14.37 -7.35
C ALA A 376 0.88 15.51 -8.34
N ARG A 377 2.10 15.68 -8.86
CA ARG A 377 2.40 16.66 -9.90
C ARG A 377 1.51 16.49 -11.14
N LEU A 378 1.36 15.26 -11.62
CA LEU A 378 0.55 14.96 -12.80
C LEU A 378 -0.95 15.18 -12.55
N ILE A 379 -1.47 14.78 -11.39
CA ILE A 379 -2.86 15.01 -10.98
C ILE A 379 -3.17 16.52 -10.94
N ILE A 380 -2.29 17.32 -10.34
CA ILE A 380 -2.43 18.78 -10.31
C ILE A 380 -2.37 19.36 -11.74
N ALA A 381 -1.40 18.91 -12.54
CA ALA A 381 -1.25 19.36 -13.92
C ALA A 381 -2.47 19.09 -14.78
N GLU A 382 -3.05 17.90 -14.67
CA GLU A 382 -4.30 17.50 -15.35
C GLU A 382 -5.47 18.36 -14.89
N ALA A 383 -5.58 18.67 -13.60
CA ALA A 383 -6.65 19.48 -13.03
C ALA A 383 -6.66 20.92 -13.52
N ILE A 384 -5.48 21.53 -13.70
CA ILE A 384 -5.33 22.92 -14.15
C ILE A 384 -5.05 23.04 -15.65
N GLY A 385 -5.02 21.91 -16.38
CA GLY A 385 -4.76 21.90 -17.84
C GLY A 385 -3.35 22.33 -18.23
N LEU A 386 -2.34 22.14 -17.36
CA LEU A 386 -0.97 22.60 -17.60
C LEU A 386 -0.11 21.52 -18.24
N GLU A 387 0.30 21.76 -19.49
CA GLU A 387 1.20 20.86 -20.22
C GLU A 387 2.57 20.71 -19.54
N GLN A 388 3.07 19.47 -19.41
CA GLN A 388 4.25 19.12 -18.60
C GLN A 388 5.56 18.93 -19.39
N ARG A 389 5.60 19.23 -20.70
CA ARG A 389 6.84 19.08 -21.51
C ARG A 389 7.96 20.01 -21.04
N ALA A 390 7.65 21.30 -20.79
CA ALA A 390 8.64 22.30 -20.40
C ALA A 390 9.01 22.19 -18.90
N MET A 391 10.31 22.21 -18.57
CA MET A 391 10.82 22.17 -17.21
C MET A 391 10.24 23.29 -16.31
N ARG A 392 10.14 24.51 -16.84
CA ARG A 392 9.56 25.65 -16.10
C ARG A 392 8.14 25.37 -15.63
N ARG A 393 7.30 24.74 -16.47
CA ARG A 393 5.91 24.41 -16.13
C ARG A 393 5.84 23.34 -15.03
N ARG A 394 6.77 22.38 -15.01
CA ARG A 394 6.88 21.39 -13.92
C ARG A 394 7.24 22.07 -12.61
N LEU A 395 8.18 23.02 -12.61
CA LEU A 395 8.62 23.75 -11.41
C LEU A 395 7.49 24.53 -10.74
N TYR A 396 6.55 25.12 -11.50
CA TYR A 396 5.39 25.81 -10.92
C TYR A 396 4.54 24.92 -10.01
N ILE A 397 4.43 23.64 -10.33
CA ILE A 397 3.68 22.69 -9.50
C ILE A 397 4.59 22.08 -8.44
N CYS A 398 5.83 21.74 -8.79
CA CYS A 398 6.74 21.03 -7.88
C CYS A 398 7.14 21.88 -6.67
N ILE A 399 7.39 23.19 -6.84
CA ILE A 399 7.83 24.05 -5.73
C ILE A 399 6.80 24.07 -4.59
N PRO A 400 5.52 24.41 -4.79
CA PRO A 400 4.55 24.37 -3.70
C PRO A 400 4.29 22.95 -3.19
N LEU A 401 4.29 21.93 -4.06
CA LEU A 401 4.13 20.54 -3.68
C LEU A 401 5.23 20.09 -2.69
N PHE A 402 6.48 20.35 -3.02
CA PHE A 402 7.61 20.00 -2.16
C PHE A 402 7.67 20.86 -0.89
N ALA A 403 7.27 22.13 -0.94
CA ALA A 403 7.21 22.98 0.25
C ALA A 403 6.20 22.45 1.28
N VAL A 404 5.01 22.04 0.83
CA VAL A 404 4.00 21.45 1.73
C VAL A 404 4.46 20.09 2.25
N THR A 405 5.03 19.22 1.38
CA THR A 405 5.58 17.92 1.80
C THR A 405 6.68 18.09 2.85
N MET A 406 7.57 19.08 2.68
CA MET A 406 8.59 19.40 3.67
C MET A 406 7.96 19.88 4.99
N GLY A 407 6.92 20.70 4.95
CA GLY A 407 6.18 21.14 6.14
C GLY A 407 5.60 19.94 6.91
N ILE A 408 4.98 18.99 6.23
CA ILE A 408 4.47 17.75 6.83
C ILE A 408 5.62 16.95 7.47
N LEU A 409 6.74 16.81 6.76
CA LEU A 409 7.91 16.08 7.25
C LEU A 409 8.51 16.73 8.51
N VAL A 410 8.67 18.05 8.54
CA VAL A 410 9.17 18.78 9.70
C VAL A 410 8.22 18.61 10.89
N TRP A 411 6.91 18.77 10.68
CA TRP A 411 5.91 18.55 11.72
C TRP A 411 5.99 17.12 12.28
N GLN A 412 6.15 16.11 11.41
CA GLN A 412 6.32 14.71 11.80
C GLN A 412 7.57 14.48 12.66
N MET A 413 8.65 15.22 12.39
CA MET A 413 9.91 15.09 13.11
C MET A 413 9.91 15.77 14.48
N GLU A 414 9.17 16.88 14.62
CA GLU A 414 9.08 17.66 15.84
C GLU A 414 8.12 17.06 16.87
N ASN A 415 7.16 16.24 16.42
CA ASN A 415 6.18 15.61 17.30
C ASN A 415 6.61 14.16 17.64
N PRO A 416 6.63 13.79 18.94
CA PRO A 416 7.03 12.43 19.38
C PRO A 416 6.24 11.31 18.70
N ASP A 417 4.92 11.50 18.51
CA ASP A 417 4.03 10.53 17.86
C ASP A 417 3.75 10.86 16.39
N GLY A 418 4.45 11.84 15.83
CA GLY A 418 4.17 12.36 14.50
C GLY A 418 4.18 11.29 13.40
N PHE A 419 5.11 10.33 13.45
CA PHE A 419 5.14 9.21 12.53
C PHE A 419 3.88 8.34 12.60
N ASN A 420 3.48 7.93 13.80
CA ASN A 420 2.31 7.06 14.01
C ASN A 420 1.02 7.76 13.57
N VAL A 421 0.89 9.05 13.88
CA VAL A 421 -0.27 9.85 13.45
C VAL A 421 -0.38 9.90 11.92
N ILE A 422 0.70 10.27 11.23
CA ILE A 422 0.68 10.35 9.77
C ILE A 422 0.48 8.96 9.15
N TRP A 423 1.08 7.91 9.72
CA TRP A 423 0.90 6.53 9.26
C TRP A 423 -0.56 6.07 9.34
N GLN A 424 -1.27 6.39 10.41
CA GLN A 424 -2.69 6.02 10.55
C GLN A 424 -3.59 6.80 9.58
N TYR A 425 -3.37 8.12 9.43
CA TYR A 425 -4.07 8.91 8.42
C TYR A 425 -3.77 8.43 6.99
N PHE A 426 -2.51 8.09 6.72
CA PHE A 426 -2.12 7.47 5.46
C PHE A 426 -2.86 6.16 5.22
N GLY A 427 -2.90 5.26 6.19
CA GLY A 427 -3.59 3.97 6.09
C GLY A 427 -5.09 4.14 5.78
N TRP A 428 -5.79 4.98 6.56
CA TRP A 428 -7.21 5.25 6.32
C TRP A 428 -7.48 5.96 4.99
N ALA A 429 -6.69 6.97 4.66
CA ALA A 429 -6.84 7.70 3.41
C ALA A 429 -6.58 6.81 2.20
N ASN A 430 -5.58 5.94 2.29
CA ASN A 430 -5.27 4.93 1.30
C ASN A 430 -6.47 4.00 1.03
N GLN A 431 -7.07 3.45 2.08
CA GLN A 431 -8.24 2.58 1.95
C GLN A 431 -9.48 3.33 1.44
N THR A 432 -9.64 4.59 1.81
CA THR A 432 -10.72 5.44 1.29
C THR A 432 -10.59 5.68 -0.23
N LEU A 433 -9.37 5.85 -0.75
CA LEU A 433 -9.15 5.87 -2.19
C LEU A 433 -9.57 4.57 -2.87
N ALA A 434 -9.30 3.43 -2.25
CA ALA A 434 -9.74 2.13 -2.78
C ALA A 434 -11.27 2.05 -2.88
N VAL A 435 -12.00 2.60 -1.88
CA VAL A 435 -13.48 2.68 -1.94
C VAL A 435 -13.93 3.41 -3.20
N PHE A 436 -13.43 4.63 -3.43
CA PHE A 436 -13.83 5.42 -4.61
C PHE A 436 -13.42 4.77 -5.93
N THR A 437 -12.26 4.14 -5.97
CA THR A 437 -11.81 3.38 -7.15
C THR A 437 -12.74 2.21 -7.43
N LEU A 438 -13.10 1.41 -6.42
CA LEU A 438 -13.99 0.26 -6.58
C LEU A 438 -15.40 0.68 -7.03
N TRP A 439 -15.95 1.76 -6.48
CA TRP A 439 -17.22 2.32 -6.97
C TRP A 439 -17.13 2.81 -8.41
N THR A 440 -16.04 3.46 -8.79
CA THR A 440 -15.77 3.89 -10.17
C THR A 440 -15.74 2.70 -11.13
N LEU A 441 -15.05 1.63 -10.75
CA LEU A 441 -14.99 0.39 -11.51
C LEU A 441 -16.35 -0.31 -11.60
N THR A 442 -17.13 -0.28 -10.52
CA THR A 442 -18.49 -0.84 -10.49
C THR A 442 -19.40 -0.11 -11.50
N VAL A 443 -19.41 1.22 -11.48
CA VAL A 443 -20.16 2.04 -12.44
C VAL A 443 -19.69 1.78 -13.88
N TYR A 444 -18.38 1.71 -14.10
CA TYR A 444 -17.82 1.37 -15.42
C TYR A 444 -18.33 0.03 -15.95
N LEU A 445 -18.29 -1.03 -15.12
CA LEU A 445 -18.73 -2.37 -15.53
C LEU A 445 -20.23 -2.41 -15.82
N VAL A 446 -21.07 -1.72 -15.04
CA VAL A 446 -22.51 -1.57 -15.30
C VAL A 446 -22.74 -0.91 -16.66
N GLN A 447 -22.08 0.22 -16.94
CA GLN A 447 -22.21 0.92 -18.22
C GLN A 447 -21.78 0.08 -19.41
N ARG A 448 -20.81 -0.84 -19.19
CA ARG A 448 -20.33 -1.79 -20.21
C ARG A 448 -21.13 -3.08 -20.26
N LYS A 449 -22.22 -3.21 -19.49
CA LYS A 449 -23.05 -4.43 -19.39
C LYS A 449 -22.23 -5.68 -19.01
N LYS A 450 -21.26 -5.51 -18.11
CA LYS A 450 -20.35 -6.57 -17.64
C LYS A 450 -20.68 -6.97 -16.19
N PRO A 451 -20.24 -8.16 -15.72
CA PRO A 451 -20.43 -8.59 -14.34
C PRO A 451 -19.80 -7.61 -13.35
N PHE A 452 -20.60 -6.74 -12.75
CA PHE A 452 -20.13 -5.70 -11.81
C PHE A 452 -20.05 -6.16 -10.36
N ILE A 453 -20.61 -7.33 -10.03
CA ILE A 453 -20.60 -7.88 -8.67
C ILE A 453 -19.17 -8.05 -8.15
N ILE A 454 -18.23 -8.37 -9.03
CA ILE A 454 -16.81 -8.58 -8.68
C ILE A 454 -16.14 -7.32 -8.08
N THR A 455 -16.61 -6.13 -8.45
CA THR A 455 -16.14 -4.85 -7.90
C THR A 455 -17.09 -4.31 -6.82
N LEU A 456 -18.39 -4.59 -6.93
CA LEU A 456 -19.40 -4.13 -5.98
C LEU A 456 -19.17 -4.74 -4.58
N VAL A 457 -18.95 -6.04 -4.48
CA VAL A 457 -18.74 -6.70 -3.18
C VAL A 457 -17.53 -6.13 -2.43
N PRO A 458 -16.34 -6.01 -3.02
CA PRO A 458 -15.23 -5.31 -2.38
C PRO A 458 -15.53 -3.83 -2.08
N ALA A 459 -16.27 -3.12 -2.93
CA ALA A 459 -16.65 -1.72 -2.70
C ALA A 459 -17.50 -1.58 -1.43
N LEU A 460 -18.48 -2.46 -1.24
CA LEU A 460 -19.33 -2.48 -0.04
C LEU A 460 -18.53 -2.81 1.21
N LEU A 461 -17.68 -3.84 1.16
CA LEU A 461 -16.82 -4.23 2.27
C LEU A 461 -15.93 -3.05 2.70
N MET A 462 -15.22 -2.45 1.75
CA MET A 462 -14.30 -1.36 2.05
C MET A 462 -15.03 -0.08 2.48
N THR A 463 -16.25 0.15 2.01
CA THR A 463 -17.09 1.26 2.49
C THR A 463 -17.40 1.10 3.98
N VAL A 464 -17.78 -0.11 4.41
CA VAL A 464 -18.04 -0.40 5.84
C VAL A 464 -16.74 -0.29 6.65
N VAL A 465 -15.64 -0.88 6.20
CA VAL A 465 -14.34 -0.82 6.88
C VAL A 465 -13.90 0.62 7.11
N CYS A 466 -13.87 1.46 6.05
CA CYS A 466 -13.38 2.83 6.14
C CYS A 466 -14.29 3.73 6.98
N SER A 467 -15.62 3.56 6.87
CA SER A 467 -16.57 4.33 7.67
C SER A 467 -16.54 3.92 9.15
N THR A 468 -16.46 2.61 9.44
CA THR A 468 -16.34 2.15 10.84
C THR A 468 -15.05 2.66 11.48
N PHE A 469 -13.93 2.57 10.76
CA PHE A 469 -12.66 3.08 11.29
C PHE A 469 -12.71 4.58 11.56
N LEU A 470 -13.28 5.38 10.66
CA LEU A 470 -13.45 6.82 10.84
C LEU A 470 -14.29 7.16 12.08
N LEU A 471 -15.36 6.39 12.30
CA LEU A 471 -16.27 6.62 13.43
C LEU A 471 -15.65 6.14 14.75
N LEU A 472 -14.94 5.01 14.74
CA LEU A 472 -14.43 4.33 15.93
C LEU A 472 -13.06 4.87 16.38
N SER A 473 -12.18 5.24 15.44
CA SER A 473 -10.79 5.58 15.73
C SER A 473 -10.71 6.79 16.66
N PRO A 474 -9.93 6.69 17.76
CA PRO A 474 -9.66 7.81 18.66
C PRO A 474 -8.97 9.00 18.00
N MET A 475 -8.27 8.75 16.89
CA MET A 475 -7.64 9.81 16.09
C MET A 475 -8.61 10.50 15.13
N ALA A 476 -9.87 10.06 15.06
CA ALA A 476 -10.91 10.63 14.22
C ALA A 476 -12.12 11.06 15.08
N LEU A 477 -13.22 10.32 15.05
CA LEU A 477 -14.44 10.73 15.77
C LEU A 477 -14.59 10.09 17.16
N ALA A 478 -13.81 9.06 17.49
CA ALA A 478 -13.76 8.40 18.80
C ALA A 478 -15.14 8.00 19.37
N LEU A 479 -16.06 7.58 18.51
CA LEU A 479 -17.40 7.19 18.93
C LEU A 479 -17.39 5.79 19.57
N SER A 480 -18.38 5.51 20.42
CA SER A 480 -18.54 4.16 20.99
C SER A 480 -18.80 3.10 19.91
N GLU A 481 -18.37 1.86 20.17
CA GLU A 481 -18.52 0.75 19.21
C GLU A 481 -19.94 0.60 18.64
N PRO A 482 -21.03 0.59 19.47
CA PRO A 482 -22.37 0.46 18.93
C PRO A 482 -22.77 1.60 17.98
N VAL A 483 -22.33 2.84 18.27
CA VAL A 483 -22.61 4.00 17.43
C VAL A 483 -21.80 3.92 16.14
N ALA A 484 -20.53 3.52 16.22
CA ALA A 484 -19.66 3.39 15.05
C ALA A 484 -20.17 2.31 14.08
N TYR A 485 -20.55 1.13 14.60
CA TYR A 485 -21.10 0.06 13.75
C TYR A 485 -22.46 0.43 13.16
N THR A 486 -23.35 1.03 13.94
CA THR A 486 -24.65 1.49 13.43
C THR A 486 -24.46 2.56 12.35
N GLY A 487 -23.58 3.54 12.59
CA GLY A 487 -23.26 4.59 11.63
C GLY A 487 -22.71 4.04 10.32
N SER A 488 -21.82 3.04 10.36
CA SER A 488 -21.27 2.42 9.16
C SER A 488 -22.31 1.63 8.37
N VAL A 489 -23.26 0.98 9.04
CA VAL A 489 -24.40 0.32 8.37
C VAL A 489 -25.27 1.35 7.67
N ILE A 490 -25.53 2.50 8.29
CA ILE A 490 -26.28 3.60 7.65
C ILE A 490 -25.55 4.08 6.39
N VAL A 491 -24.22 4.30 6.47
CA VAL A 491 -23.41 4.69 5.29
C VAL A 491 -23.53 3.65 4.18
N LEU A 492 -23.47 2.36 4.51
CA LEU A 492 -23.62 1.27 3.55
C LEU A 492 -25.00 1.31 2.89
N VAL A 493 -26.08 1.45 3.67
CA VAL A 493 -27.45 1.50 3.16
C VAL A 493 -27.63 2.72 2.23
N VAL A 494 -27.12 3.88 2.62
CA VAL A 494 -27.16 5.09 1.77
C VAL A 494 -26.43 4.86 0.45
N ALA A 495 -25.24 4.27 0.48
CA ALA A 495 -24.47 3.96 -0.73
C ALA A 495 -25.22 2.98 -1.65
N LEU A 496 -25.83 1.93 -1.08
CA LEU A 496 -26.64 0.96 -1.82
C LEU A 496 -27.90 1.59 -2.45
N VAL A 497 -28.64 2.39 -1.67
CA VAL A 497 -29.83 3.08 -2.17
C VAL A 497 -29.47 4.01 -3.33
N TRP A 498 -28.39 4.78 -3.18
CA TRP A 498 -27.90 5.67 -4.23
C TRP A 498 -27.47 4.90 -5.48
N PHE A 499 -26.69 3.83 -5.31
CA PHE A 499 -26.28 2.98 -6.42
C PHE A 499 -27.45 2.36 -7.16
N PHE A 500 -28.43 1.76 -6.46
CA PHE A 500 -29.58 1.13 -7.10
C PHE A 500 -30.54 2.14 -7.74
N ALA A 501 -30.70 3.35 -7.18
CA ALA A 501 -31.44 4.43 -7.80
C ALA A 501 -30.80 4.83 -9.16
N TRP A 502 -29.47 5.05 -9.15
CA TRP A 502 -28.72 5.32 -10.37
C TRP A 502 -28.77 4.14 -11.37
N TYR A 503 -28.62 2.91 -10.91
CA TYR A 503 -28.68 1.72 -11.74
C TYR A 503 -30.03 1.60 -12.49
N ARG A 504 -31.15 1.81 -11.78
CA ARG A 504 -32.49 1.80 -12.38
C ARG A 504 -32.67 2.90 -13.44
N GLN A 505 -32.17 4.09 -13.20
CA GLN A 505 -32.23 5.18 -14.19
C GLN A 505 -31.40 4.84 -15.44
N ASN A 506 -30.19 4.33 -15.26
CA ASN A 506 -29.29 3.95 -16.37
C ASN A 506 -29.88 2.81 -17.23
N MET A 507 -30.54 1.85 -16.62
CA MET A 507 -31.22 0.75 -17.34
C MET A 507 -32.43 1.24 -18.13
N LYS A 508 -33.21 2.22 -17.60
CA LYS A 508 -34.35 2.82 -18.33
C LYS A 508 -33.89 3.58 -19.58
N ILE A 509 -32.84 4.38 -19.46
CA ILE A 509 -32.28 5.15 -20.60
C ILE A 509 -31.74 4.21 -21.68
N ASN A 510 -31.08 3.12 -21.31
CA ASN A 510 -30.58 2.15 -22.27
C ASN A 510 -31.67 1.39 -23.00
N ASN A 511 -32.80 1.10 -22.34
CA ASN A 511 -33.96 0.43 -22.96
C ASN A 511 -34.81 1.37 -23.82
N SER A 512 -34.74 2.68 -23.62
CA SER A 512 -35.45 3.67 -24.46
C SER A 512 -34.68 4.02 -25.74
N ASN A 513 -33.40 3.68 -25.80
CA ASN A 513 -32.51 3.93 -26.96
C ASN A 513 -32.27 2.67 -27.83
N THR A 514 -32.87 1.52 -27.49
CA THR A 514 -32.95 0.29 -28.28
C THR A 514 -34.36 0.16 -28.87
#